data_b1e28c5ae33d341c60923e512d7c6867
#
_entry.id   b1e28c5ae33d341c60923e512d7c6867
#
_cell.length_a   1.000
_cell.length_b   1.000
_cell.length_c   1.000
_cell.angle_alpha   90.00
_cell.angle_beta   90.00
_cell.angle_gamma   90.00
#
_symmetry.space_group_name_H-M   'P 1'
#
loop_
_entity.id
_entity.type
_entity.pdbx_description
1 polymer ?
#
loop_
_entity_poly.entity_id
_entity_poly.type
_entity_poly.pdbx_seq_one_letter_code
_entity_poly.pdbx_strand_id
1 'polypeptide(L)'
;MSETNQDPDVLAAHLAAAHRALTANLAELAVPDRAMLFHAPNTGERLQQILAPLARWGVPDIEDFGFTPESHGTLAKEANSPGDSFLRIGTYWRWGIAVTDQGEVLGLQLEEWPEAFVNSSVEFFVETCWRWYYTWLEAEQMGWYIECFDVVDNFLEYAIAKDPRVGLEERSLWKMVVESWSG
;
A
#
# COMPACT_ATOMS: atom_id res chain seq x y z
N MET A 1 22.04 23.12 -14.44
CA MET A 1 21.60 21.91 -13.76
C MET A 1 22.80 21.02 -13.60
N SER A 2 23.28 20.83 -12.38
CA SER A 2 24.46 20.03 -12.07
C SER A 2 24.00 18.57 -12.13
N GLU A 3 24.45 17.81 -13.10
CA GLU A 3 24.35 16.35 -13.11
C GLU A 3 25.15 15.84 -11.90
N THR A 4 24.46 15.54 -10.82
CA THR A 4 25.05 14.76 -9.73
C THR A 4 25.24 13.35 -10.25
N ASN A 5 26.43 13.07 -10.77
CA ASN A 5 26.82 11.74 -11.23
C ASN A 5 26.87 10.83 -9.99
N GLN A 6 25.76 10.10 -9.73
CA GLN A 6 25.73 9.15 -8.64
C GLN A 6 26.72 8.02 -8.94
N ASP A 7 27.43 7.56 -7.91
CA ASP A 7 28.38 6.47 -8.06
C ASP A 7 27.63 5.21 -8.57
N PRO A 8 28.06 4.59 -9.69
CA PRO A 8 27.41 3.40 -10.24
C PRO A 8 27.25 2.24 -9.23
N ASP A 9 28.20 2.10 -8.29
CA ASP A 9 28.14 1.06 -7.27
C ASP A 9 27.03 1.34 -6.24
N VAL A 10 26.79 2.62 -5.93
CA VAL A 10 25.72 3.05 -5.03
C VAL A 10 24.36 2.81 -5.71
N LEU A 11 24.21 3.18 -6.98
CA LEU A 11 23.00 2.92 -7.75
C LEU A 11 22.69 1.42 -7.83
N ALA A 12 23.69 0.60 -8.14
CA ALA A 12 23.53 -0.86 -8.18
C ALA A 12 23.10 -1.44 -6.83
N ALA A 13 23.57 -0.87 -5.70
CA ALA A 13 23.16 -1.29 -4.37
C ALA A 13 21.67 -0.98 -4.09
N HIS A 14 21.16 0.19 -4.51
CA HIS A 14 19.76 0.56 -4.36
C HIS A 14 18.86 -0.33 -5.23
N LEU A 15 19.22 -0.58 -6.49
CA LEU A 15 18.49 -1.51 -7.36
C LEU A 15 18.41 -2.92 -6.76
N ALA A 16 19.52 -3.41 -6.21
CA ALA A 16 19.54 -4.72 -5.55
C ALA A 16 18.70 -4.74 -4.26
N ALA A 17 18.65 -3.64 -3.51
CA ALA A 17 17.82 -3.53 -2.31
C ALA A 17 16.32 -3.50 -2.66
N ALA A 18 15.92 -2.73 -3.67
CA ALA A 18 14.56 -2.70 -4.18
C ALA A 18 14.10 -4.09 -4.68
N HIS A 19 14.95 -4.78 -5.44
CA HIS A 19 14.66 -6.14 -5.90
C HIS A 19 14.50 -7.13 -4.72
N ARG A 20 15.37 -7.05 -3.70
CA ARG A 20 15.22 -7.86 -2.48
C ARG A 20 13.90 -7.60 -1.79
N ALA A 21 13.47 -6.35 -1.72
CA ALA A 21 12.17 -6.00 -1.13
C ALA A 21 10.99 -6.68 -1.83
N LEU A 22 11.05 -6.89 -3.15
CA LEU A 22 10.01 -7.58 -3.91
C LEU A 22 10.07 -9.11 -3.77
N THR A 23 11.19 -9.69 -3.37
CA THR A 23 11.42 -11.15 -3.32
C THR A 23 11.51 -11.73 -1.91
N ALA A 24 11.76 -10.92 -0.89
CA ALA A 24 11.86 -11.35 0.51
C ALA A 24 10.53 -11.86 1.08
N ASN A 25 10.58 -12.64 2.16
CA ASN A 25 9.37 -13.01 2.90
C ASN A 25 8.80 -11.80 3.65
N LEU A 26 7.47 -11.74 3.78
CA LEU A 26 6.81 -10.65 4.52
C LEU A 26 7.32 -10.53 5.97
N ALA A 27 7.62 -11.67 6.62
CA ALA A 27 8.19 -11.68 7.97
C ALA A 27 9.57 -11.01 8.09
N GLU A 28 10.30 -10.90 6.99
CA GLU A 28 11.59 -10.20 6.94
C GLU A 28 11.42 -8.70 6.66
N LEU A 29 10.33 -8.33 5.99
CA LEU A 29 10.01 -6.95 5.65
C LEU A 29 9.24 -6.23 6.76
N ALA A 30 8.26 -6.89 7.36
CA ALA A 30 7.41 -6.30 8.39
C ALA A 30 8.17 -6.18 9.71
N VAL A 31 8.86 -5.04 9.88
CA VAL A 31 9.66 -4.75 11.08
C VAL A 31 8.73 -4.24 12.18
N PRO A 32 8.61 -4.93 13.34
CA PRO A 32 7.68 -4.57 14.40
C PRO A 32 7.79 -3.12 14.88
N ASP A 33 9.01 -2.60 14.98
CA ASP A 33 9.27 -1.22 15.45
C ASP A 33 8.84 -0.13 14.44
N ARG A 34 8.46 -0.53 13.22
CA ARG A 34 7.98 0.35 12.15
C ARG A 34 6.58 -0.03 11.68
N ALA A 35 5.93 -0.93 12.38
CA ALA A 35 4.61 -1.41 12.04
C ALA A 35 3.55 -0.74 12.90
N MET A 36 2.56 -0.11 12.28
CA MET A 36 1.34 0.23 12.97
C MET A 36 0.40 -0.97 12.90
N LEU A 37 0.20 -1.60 14.06
CA LEU A 37 -0.73 -2.72 14.21
C LEU A 37 -2.16 -2.20 14.38
N PHE A 38 -3.07 -2.79 13.64
CA PHE A 38 -4.46 -2.42 13.67
C PHE A 38 -5.27 -3.42 14.51
N HIS A 39 -5.99 -2.92 15.50
CA HIS A 39 -6.88 -3.71 16.35
C HIS A 39 -8.32 -3.20 16.26
N ALA A 40 -9.24 -4.09 15.94
CA ALA A 40 -10.68 -3.80 15.92
C ALA A 40 -11.42 -4.63 16.99
N PRO A 41 -11.34 -4.22 18.27
CA PRO A 41 -11.75 -5.07 19.40
C PRO A 41 -13.24 -5.40 19.45
N ASN A 42 -14.09 -4.62 18.82
CA ASN A 42 -15.55 -4.77 18.87
C ASN A 42 -16.17 -5.28 17.57
N THR A 43 -15.39 -5.93 16.73
CA THR A 43 -15.85 -6.52 15.48
C THR A 43 -16.22 -7.99 15.65
N GLY A 44 -17.18 -8.49 14.87
CA GLY A 44 -17.54 -9.90 14.86
C GLY A 44 -16.36 -10.80 14.43
N GLU A 45 -16.40 -12.07 14.80
CA GLU A 45 -15.33 -13.06 14.58
C GLU A 45 -14.86 -13.12 13.11
N ARG A 46 -15.80 -13.07 12.16
CA ARG A 46 -15.49 -13.06 10.74
C ARG A 46 -14.59 -11.86 10.36
N LEU A 47 -14.93 -10.66 10.80
CA LEU A 47 -14.16 -9.47 10.49
C LEU A 47 -12.81 -9.47 11.19
N GLN A 48 -12.72 -10.04 12.41
CA GLN A 48 -11.44 -10.25 13.09
C GLN A 48 -10.52 -11.18 12.29
N GLN A 49 -11.05 -12.25 11.70
CA GLN A 49 -10.28 -13.14 10.80
C GLN A 49 -9.79 -12.42 9.55
N ILE A 50 -10.66 -11.61 8.92
CA ILE A 50 -10.29 -10.80 7.76
C ILE A 50 -9.17 -9.80 8.10
N LEU A 51 -9.21 -9.20 9.28
CA LEU A 51 -8.24 -8.19 9.74
C LEU A 51 -6.98 -8.80 10.39
N ALA A 52 -6.91 -10.12 10.53
CA ALA A 52 -5.76 -10.78 11.16
C ALA A 52 -4.39 -10.40 10.58
N PRO A 53 -4.20 -10.20 9.24
CA PRO A 53 -2.94 -9.73 8.70
C PRO A 53 -2.54 -8.33 9.21
N LEU A 54 -3.48 -7.40 9.35
CA LEU A 54 -3.24 -6.07 9.93
C LEU A 54 -2.89 -6.12 11.41
N ALA A 55 -3.51 -7.03 12.16
CA ALA A 55 -3.19 -7.23 13.57
C ALA A 55 -1.82 -7.91 13.78
N ARG A 56 -1.40 -8.75 12.82
CA ARG A 56 -0.15 -9.51 12.89
C ARG A 56 1.05 -8.73 12.36
N TRP A 57 0.92 -8.13 11.19
CA TRP A 57 2.01 -7.51 10.45
C TRP A 57 1.94 -5.99 10.44
N GLY A 58 0.73 -5.44 10.60
CA GLY A 58 0.47 -4.01 10.45
C GLY A 58 0.77 -3.48 9.06
N VAL A 59 0.78 -2.17 8.96
CA VAL A 59 1.26 -1.41 7.79
C VAL A 59 2.41 -0.50 8.23
N PRO A 60 3.29 -0.07 7.33
CA PRO A 60 4.38 0.83 7.69
C PRO A 60 3.86 2.11 8.36
N ASP A 61 4.38 2.43 9.54
CA ASP A 61 4.09 3.66 10.29
C ASP A 61 5.15 4.72 9.95
N ILE A 62 4.93 5.43 8.85
CA ILE A 62 5.89 6.42 8.38
C ILE A 62 5.14 7.61 7.77
N GLU A 63 5.43 8.77 8.31
CA GLU A 63 4.77 10.05 7.98
C GLU A 63 4.83 10.37 6.48
N ASP A 64 5.92 10.01 5.80
CA ASP A 64 6.16 10.31 4.38
C ASP A 64 5.62 9.22 3.42
N PHE A 65 5.18 8.08 3.92
CA PHE A 65 4.64 6.98 3.10
C PHE A 65 3.28 7.29 2.46
N GLY A 66 2.62 8.36 2.92
CA GLY A 66 1.30 8.78 2.43
C GLY A 66 0.12 8.00 2.99
N PHE A 67 0.34 6.89 3.72
CA PHE A 67 -0.70 6.17 4.43
C PHE A 67 -0.69 6.56 5.91
N THR A 68 -1.83 7.06 6.39
CA THR A 68 -2.05 7.38 7.80
C THR A 68 -3.05 6.38 8.37
N PRO A 69 -2.60 5.39 9.16
CA PRO A 69 -3.53 4.42 9.76
C PRO A 69 -4.43 5.06 10.80
N GLU A 70 -5.64 4.56 10.94
CA GLU A 70 -6.52 4.89 12.05
C GLU A 70 -6.26 3.94 13.21
N SER A 71 -5.96 4.49 14.38
CA SER A 71 -5.66 3.70 15.60
C SER A 71 -6.82 2.82 16.07
N HIS A 72 -8.04 3.14 15.66
CA HIS A 72 -9.26 2.37 15.94
C HIS A 72 -10.14 2.43 14.71
N GLY A 73 -10.39 1.29 14.08
CA GLY A 73 -11.26 1.22 12.91
C GLY A 73 -12.59 1.92 13.14
N THR A 74 -12.90 2.85 12.28
CA THR A 74 -14.19 3.54 12.28
C THR A 74 -15.08 2.90 11.23
N LEU A 75 -16.29 2.46 11.62
CA LEU A 75 -17.28 2.02 10.64
C LEU A 75 -17.71 3.21 9.80
N ALA A 76 -17.20 3.28 8.58
CA ALA A 76 -17.68 4.23 7.58
C ALA A 76 -18.99 3.66 7.01
N LYS A 77 -20.08 4.40 7.16
CA LYS A 77 -21.31 4.17 6.40
C LYS A 77 -21.26 5.15 5.24
N GLU A 78 -21.08 4.65 4.04
CA GLU A 78 -21.28 5.50 2.88
C GLU A 78 -22.75 5.85 2.70
N ALA A 79 -22.99 7.12 2.37
CA ALA A 79 -24.32 7.69 2.22
C ALA A 79 -25.07 7.14 0.98
N ASN A 80 -24.41 6.44 0.07
CA ASN A 80 -24.94 6.09 -1.26
C ASN A 80 -25.16 4.59 -1.51
N SER A 81 -24.79 3.69 -0.61
CA SER A 81 -25.04 2.25 -0.73
C SER A 81 -25.77 1.72 0.49
N PRO A 82 -27.11 1.58 0.44
CA PRO A 82 -27.85 1.01 1.55
C PRO A 82 -27.50 -0.47 1.70
N GLY A 83 -26.72 -0.80 2.71
CA GLY A 83 -26.42 -2.18 3.09
C GLY A 83 -24.93 -2.50 3.25
N ASP A 84 -24.03 -1.78 2.61
CA ASP A 84 -22.59 -2.06 2.70
C ASP A 84 -21.98 -1.35 3.90
N SER A 85 -21.42 -2.14 4.81
CA SER A 85 -20.67 -1.63 5.93
C SER A 85 -19.18 -1.79 5.63
N PHE A 86 -18.47 -0.66 5.56
CA PHE A 86 -17.03 -0.63 5.40
C PHE A 86 -16.36 -0.34 6.74
N LEU A 87 -15.25 -1.00 7.02
CA LEU A 87 -14.39 -0.66 8.13
C LEU A 87 -13.22 0.18 7.62
N ARG A 88 -13.22 1.47 7.91
CA ARG A 88 -12.11 2.35 7.57
C ARG A 88 -10.91 2.01 8.44
N ILE A 89 -9.76 1.79 7.79
CA ILE A 89 -8.50 1.40 8.45
C ILE A 89 -7.44 2.49 8.38
N GLY A 90 -7.65 3.53 7.56
CA GLY A 90 -6.71 4.62 7.42
C GLY A 90 -7.06 5.54 6.25
N THR A 91 -6.10 6.40 5.92
CA THR A 91 -6.15 7.26 4.75
C THR A 91 -4.86 7.14 3.95
N TYR A 92 -4.96 7.24 2.64
CA TYR A 92 -3.83 7.40 1.73
C TYR A 92 -4.10 8.62 0.86
N TRP A 93 -3.36 9.70 1.09
CA TRP A 93 -3.63 11.02 0.49
C TRP A 93 -5.08 11.45 0.71
N ARG A 94 -5.88 11.44 -0.37
CA ARG A 94 -7.30 11.84 -0.38
C ARG A 94 -8.27 10.66 -0.29
N TRP A 95 -7.75 9.43 -0.14
CA TRP A 95 -8.54 8.22 -0.10
C TRP A 95 -8.69 7.73 1.33
N GLY A 96 -9.92 7.49 1.76
CA GLY A 96 -10.17 6.67 2.94
C GLY A 96 -9.96 5.21 2.57
N ILE A 97 -9.02 4.54 3.19
CA ILE A 97 -8.80 3.10 2.96
C ILE A 97 -9.72 2.30 3.86
N ALA A 98 -10.55 1.46 3.25
CA ALA A 98 -11.56 0.69 3.96
C ALA A 98 -11.57 -0.78 3.54
N VAL A 99 -12.03 -1.64 4.46
CA VAL A 99 -12.17 -3.08 4.25
C VAL A 99 -13.67 -3.41 4.22
N THR A 100 -14.08 -4.15 3.18
CA THR A 100 -15.43 -4.66 3.05
C THR A 100 -15.66 -5.87 3.96
N ASP A 101 -16.90 -6.29 4.13
CA ASP A 101 -17.26 -7.53 4.84
C ASP A 101 -16.79 -8.81 4.12
N GLN A 102 -16.38 -8.70 2.85
CA GLN A 102 -15.75 -9.78 2.07
C GLN A 102 -14.22 -9.78 2.17
N GLY A 103 -13.62 -8.76 2.80
CA GLY A 103 -12.18 -8.63 2.96
C GLY A 103 -11.49 -7.89 1.82
N GLU A 104 -12.23 -7.37 0.87
CA GLU A 104 -11.71 -6.51 -0.19
C GLU A 104 -11.31 -5.15 0.39
N VAL A 105 -10.21 -4.59 -0.11
CA VAL A 105 -9.73 -3.28 0.31
C VAL A 105 -10.00 -2.26 -0.79
N LEU A 106 -10.67 -1.18 -0.41
CA LEU A 106 -11.13 -0.13 -1.31
C LEU A 106 -10.62 1.23 -0.85
N GLY A 107 -10.35 2.10 -1.81
CA GLY A 107 -10.14 3.51 -1.59
C GLY A 107 -11.48 4.22 -1.69
N LEU A 108 -12.01 4.65 -0.55
CA LEU A 108 -13.24 5.42 -0.48
C LEU A 108 -12.92 6.90 -0.61
N GLN A 109 -13.80 7.61 -1.26
CA GLN A 109 -13.66 9.01 -1.50
C GLN A 109 -13.84 9.84 -0.23
N LEU A 110 -12.94 10.78 0.00
CA LEU A 110 -13.13 11.83 1.01
C LEU A 110 -13.72 13.12 0.41
N GLU A 111 -13.77 13.22 -0.92
CA GLU A 111 -14.29 14.38 -1.69
C GLU A 111 -15.01 13.86 -2.95
N GLU A 112 -15.03 14.57 -4.07
CA GLU A 112 -15.76 14.22 -5.31
C GLU A 112 -15.08 13.13 -6.20
N TRP A 113 -14.23 12.27 -5.69
CA TRP A 113 -13.52 11.24 -6.47
C TRP A 113 -14.24 9.89 -6.36
N PRO A 114 -14.37 9.16 -7.45
CA PRO A 114 -15.02 7.84 -7.40
C PRO A 114 -14.11 6.82 -6.70
N GLU A 115 -14.77 5.82 -6.12
CA GLU A 115 -14.13 4.67 -5.49
C GLU A 115 -12.97 4.08 -6.31
N ALA A 116 -11.90 3.66 -5.64
CA ALA A 116 -10.77 2.99 -6.25
C ALA A 116 -10.58 1.59 -5.67
N PHE A 117 -10.25 0.64 -6.51
CA PHE A 117 -9.81 -0.67 -6.07
C PHE A 117 -8.39 -0.58 -5.48
N VAL A 118 -8.17 -1.24 -4.34
CA VAL A 118 -6.84 -1.33 -3.72
C VAL A 118 -6.31 -2.76 -3.79
N ASN A 119 -6.95 -3.70 -3.11
CA ASN A 119 -6.58 -5.12 -3.15
C ASN A 119 -7.79 -6.05 -2.93
N SER A 120 -7.73 -7.26 -3.46
CA SER A 120 -8.75 -8.30 -3.28
C SER A 120 -8.82 -8.84 -1.85
N SER A 121 -7.81 -8.63 -1.03
CA SER A 121 -7.77 -9.06 0.36
C SER A 121 -6.90 -8.18 1.23
N VAL A 122 -7.17 -8.21 2.54
CA VAL A 122 -6.33 -7.53 3.54
C VAL A 122 -4.91 -8.09 3.59
N GLU A 123 -4.74 -9.38 3.30
CA GLU A 123 -3.40 -9.99 3.24
C GLU A 123 -2.57 -9.39 2.10
N PHE A 124 -3.14 -9.29 0.90
CA PHE A 124 -2.47 -8.65 -0.24
C PHE A 124 -2.21 -7.17 0.02
N PHE A 125 -3.15 -6.47 0.65
CA PHE A 125 -2.96 -5.07 1.02
C PHE A 125 -1.75 -4.88 1.94
N VAL A 126 -1.67 -5.63 3.04
CA VAL A 126 -0.56 -5.56 3.98
C VAL A 126 0.77 -5.88 3.28
N GLU A 127 0.82 -6.95 2.49
CA GLU A 127 2.02 -7.32 1.75
C GLU A 127 2.43 -6.22 0.76
N THR A 128 1.48 -5.66 0.02
CA THR A 128 1.73 -4.61 -0.97
C THR A 128 2.20 -3.31 -0.30
N CYS A 129 1.64 -2.93 0.86
CA CYS A 129 2.10 -1.77 1.62
C CYS A 129 3.57 -1.88 2.04
N TRP A 130 3.99 -3.03 2.59
CA TRP A 130 5.38 -3.24 2.99
C TRP A 130 6.33 -3.23 1.79
N ARG A 131 5.94 -3.83 0.66
CA ARG A 131 6.74 -3.83 -0.56
C ARG A 131 6.88 -2.43 -1.15
N TRP A 132 5.78 -1.70 -1.21
CA TRP A 132 5.80 -0.31 -1.66
C TRP A 132 6.70 0.54 -0.79
N TYR A 133 6.60 0.40 0.53
CA TYR A 133 7.44 1.14 1.46
C TYR A 133 8.94 1.01 1.15
N TYR A 134 9.44 -0.21 1.01
CA TYR A 134 10.86 -0.42 0.69
C TYR A 134 11.22 0.00 -0.73
N THR A 135 10.33 -0.21 -1.69
CA THR A 135 10.50 0.26 -3.07
C THR A 135 10.63 1.79 -3.11
N TRP A 136 9.73 2.47 -2.40
CA TRP A 136 9.72 3.92 -2.29
C TRP A 136 11.00 4.45 -1.62
N LEU A 137 11.46 3.84 -0.52
CA LEU A 137 12.71 4.23 0.15
C LEU A 137 13.91 4.18 -0.81
N GLU A 138 14.04 3.12 -1.59
CA GLU A 138 15.15 2.96 -2.52
C GLU A 138 15.01 3.93 -3.72
N ALA A 139 13.80 4.10 -4.25
CA ALA A 139 13.55 5.06 -5.32
C ALA A 139 13.87 6.50 -4.90
N GLU A 140 13.52 6.91 -3.68
CA GLU A 140 13.87 8.22 -3.14
C GLU A 140 15.38 8.43 -3.00
N GLN A 141 16.12 7.38 -2.59
CA GLN A 141 17.58 7.45 -2.48
C GLN A 141 18.26 7.56 -3.85
N MET A 142 17.68 6.99 -4.88
CA MET A 142 18.15 7.14 -6.25
C MET A 142 17.87 8.55 -6.81
N GLY A 143 16.90 9.28 -6.25
CA GLY A 143 16.44 10.55 -6.79
C GLY A 143 15.69 10.38 -8.12
N TRP A 144 15.69 11.41 -8.97
CA TRP A 144 14.98 11.41 -10.25
C TRP A 144 15.81 10.80 -11.39
N TYR A 145 16.54 9.72 -11.15
CA TYR A 145 17.23 8.98 -12.21
C TYR A 145 16.26 8.04 -12.93
N ILE A 146 16.57 7.71 -14.18
CA ILE A 146 15.73 6.81 -15.00
C ILE A 146 15.50 5.47 -14.28
N GLU A 147 16.50 4.98 -13.58
CA GLU A 147 16.44 3.71 -12.84
C GLU A 147 15.43 3.70 -11.70
N CYS A 148 15.05 4.86 -11.15
CA CYS A 148 14.01 4.90 -10.11
C CYS A 148 12.63 4.53 -10.70
N PHE A 149 12.38 4.85 -11.97
CA PHE A 149 11.13 4.45 -12.64
C PHE A 149 11.07 2.95 -12.85
N ASP A 150 12.18 2.30 -13.21
CA ASP A 150 12.25 0.84 -13.34
C ASP A 150 11.92 0.15 -12.00
N VAL A 151 12.38 0.70 -10.88
CA VAL A 151 12.08 0.17 -9.54
C VAL A 151 10.59 0.28 -9.21
N VAL A 152 9.98 1.41 -9.53
CA VAL A 152 8.56 1.67 -9.29
C VAL A 152 7.68 0.82 -10.21
N ASP A 153 8.06 0.65 -11.47
CA ASP A 153 7.37 -0.21 -12.44
C ASP A 153 7.45 -1.68 -12.02
N ASN A 154 8.61 -2.17 -11.57
CA ASN A 154 8.78 -3.52 -11.04
C ASN A 154 7.87 -3.79 -9.82
N PHE A 155 7.64 -2.77 -8.97
CA PHE A 155 6.68 -2.89 -7.89
C PHE A 155 5.25 -3.09 -8.44
N LEU A 156 4.83 -2.33 -9.44
CA LEU A 156 3.50 -2.48 -10.04
C LEU A 156 3.32 -3.87 -10.66
N GLU A 157 4.34 -4.36 -11.38
CA GLU A 157 4.33 -5.73 -11.91
C GLU A 157 4.18 -6.78 -10.79
N TYR A 158 4.90 -6.60 -9.68
CA TYR A 158 4.75 -7.43 -8.50
C TYR A 158 3.32 -7.40 -7.95
N ALA A 159 2.75 -6.20 -7.76
CA ALA A 159 1.40 -6.03 -7.22
C ALA A 159 0.34 -6.70 -8.12
N ILE A 160 0.48 -6.58 -9.43
CA ILE A 160 -0.40 -7.26 -10.43
C ILE A 160 -0.21 -8.78 -10.39
N ALA A 161 1.02 -9.26 -10.28
CA ALA A 161 1.29 -10.71 -10.21
C ALA A 161 0.69 -11.35 -8.95
N LYS A 162 0.65 -10.63 -7.83
CA LYS A 162 0.05 -11.08 -6.56
C LYS A 162 -1.47 -10.95 -6.55
N ASP A 163 -1.98 -9.86 -7.06
CA ASP A 163 -3.41 -9.55 -7.13
C ASP A 163 -3.76 -9.06 -8.54
N PRO A 164 -4.14 -9.97 -9.47
CA PRO A 164 -4.40 -9.61 -10.87
C PRO A 164 -5.45 -8.52 -11.06
N ARG A 165 -6.37 -8.32 -10.10
CA ARG A 165 -7.36 -7.24 -10.17
C ARG A 165 -6.71 -5.86 -10.13
N VAL A 166 -5.54 -5.70 -9.51
CA VAL A 166 -4.78 -4.45 -9.56
C VAL A 166 -4.52 -3.99 -10.99
N GLY A 167 -4.23 -4.93 -11.88
CA GLY A 167 -4.01 -4.65 -13.30
C GLY A 167 -5.30 -4.47 -14.11
N LEU A 168 -6.35 -5.21 -13.76
CA LEU A 168 -7.62 -5.24 -14.49
C LEU A 168 -8.54 -4.06 -14.19
N GLU A 169 -8.54 -3.59 -12.95
CA GLU A 169 -9.40 -2.46 -12.55
C GLU A 169 -8.89 -1.16 -13.19
N GLU A 170 -9.78 -0.44 -13.86
CA GLU A 170 -9.46 0.84 -14.50
C GLU A 170 -8.94 1.85 -13.48
N ARG A 171 -9.51 1.83 -12.26
CA ARG A 171 -9.12 2.67 -11.15
C ARG A 171 -8.53 1.82 -10.03
N SER A 172 -7.24 1.52 -10.15
CA SER A 172 -6.46 0.88 -9.11
C SER A 172 -5.58 1.90 -8.40
N LEU A 173 -5.63 1.91 -7.06
CA LEU A 173 -4.81 2.82 -6.26
C LEU A 173 -3.32 2.64 -6.58
N TRP A 174 -2.85 1.39 -6.70
CA TRP A 174 -1.43 1.13 -6.97
C TRP A 174 -0.98 1.61 -8.34
N LYS A 175 -1.83 1.52 -9.37
CA LYS A 175 -1.55 2.13 -10.69
C LYS A 175 -1.42 3.65 -10.57
N MET A 176 -2.37 4.31 -9.88
CA MET A 176 -2.31 5.76 -9.68
C MET A 176 -1.09 6.20 -8.87
N VAL A 177 -0.68 5.41 -7.87
CA VAL A 177 0.54 5.67 -7.09
C VAL A 177 1.77 5.64 -8.00
N VAL A 178 1.93 4.61 -8.82
CA VAL A 178 3.06 4.46 -9.74
C VAL A 178 3.03 5.54 -10.82
N GLU A 179 1.88 5.81 -11.41
CA GLU A 179 1.71 6.87 -12.42
C GLU A 179 2.08 8.26 -11.88
N SER A 180 1.84 8.53 -10.58
CA SER A 180 2.22 9.79 -9.94
C SER A 180 3.73 10.01 -9.85
N TRP A 181 4.53 8.94 -9.98
CA TRP A 181 6.00 8.99 -10.04
C TRP A 181 6.53 9.21 -11.45
N SER A 182 5.73 8.87 -12.48
CA SER A 182 6.14 8.95 -13.89
C SER A 182 5.76 10.29 -14.55
N GLY A 183 5.01 11.15 -13.87
CA GLY A 183 4.52 12.46 -14.38
C GLY A 183 5.21 13.62 -13.74
#